data_b295cf8f52255274f5c55341e3a9a38b
#
_entry.id   b295cf8f52255274f5c55341e3a9a38b
#
_cell.length_a   1.000
_cell.length_b   1.000
_cell.length_c   1.000
_cell.angle_alpha   90.00
_cell.angle_beta   90.00
_cell.angle_gamma   90.00
#
_symmetry.space_group_name_H-M   'P 1'
#
loop_
_entity.id
_entity.type
_entity.pdbx_description
1 polymer ?
#
loop_
_entity_poly.entity_id
_entity_poly.type
_entity_poly.pdbx_seq_one_letter_code
_entity_poly.pdbx_strand_id
1 'polypeptide(L)'
;MDIDGVLNSRNTKNPRGFPYVVDGSLVTKLKSILRQTQAEVVLTSTWRYDPAGLFSAEFYGIPFIDVTPDLPHRPRRNEILIWLKKYPAVERFAVIDDEDDELDGLPLFQPSAATGLTQPMVRGIVRYLNGKTDCDMRASAVTRLVENLQAVLKRHPG
;
A
#
# COMPACT_ATOMS: atom_id res chain seq x y z
N MET A 1 1.13 0.48 1.54
CA MET A 1 0.90 1.55 0.52
C MET A 1 2.25 2.16 0.15
N ASP A 2 2.52 2.34 -1.16
CA ASP A 2 3.63 3.16 -1.63
C ASP A 2 3.31 4.66 -1.60
N ILE A 3 4.32 5.52 -1.74
CA ILE A 3 4.18 6.98 -1.78
C ILE A 3 4.49 7.51 -3.18
N ASP A 4 5.63 7.12 -3.75
CA ASP A 4 6.01 7.54 -5.09
C ASP A 4 5.01 6.97 -6.12
N GLY A 5 4.68 7.74 -7.14
CA GLY A 5 3.64 7.37 -8.10
C GLY A 5 2.20 7.25 -7.55
N VAL A 6 2.01 7.31 -6.22
CA VAL A 6 0.71 7.23 -5.54
C VAL A 6 0.29 8.57 -4.98
N LEU A 7 1.09 9.15 -4.09
CA LEU A 7 0.85 10.46 -3.44
C LEU A 7 1.67 11.59 -4.04
N ASN A 8 2.52 11.27 -5.00
CA ASN A 8 3.12 12.19 -5.96
C ASN A 8 2.94 11.64 -7.38
N SER A 9 3.34 12.41 -8.36
CA SER A 9 3.29 12.03 -9.77
C SER A 9 4.35 12.80 -10.54
N ARG A 10 4.56 12.47 -11.80
CA ARG A 10 5.45 13.22 -12.71
C ARG A 10 5.07 14.70 -12.84
N ASN A 11 3.83 15.06 -12.50
CA ASN A 11 3.32 16.43 -12.54
C ASN A 11 3.40 17.14 -11.20
N THR A 12 3.85 16.49 -10.13
CA THR A 12 4.00 17.09 -8.81
C THR A 12 5.08 18.17 -8.85
N LYS A 13 4.70 19.40 -8.47
CA LYS A 13 5.62 20.54 -8.48
C LYS A 13 6.68 20.38 -7.40
N ASN A 14 7.92 20.36 -7.81
CA ASN A 14 9.09 20.30 -6.91
C ASN A 14 10.17 21.31 -7.33
N PRO A 15 9.88 22.63 -7.23
CA PRO A 15 10.80 23.66 -7.73
C PRO A 15 12.11 23.75 -6.93
N ARG A 16 12.14 23.17 -5.72
CA ARG A 16 13.33 23.17 -4.84
C ARG A 16 14.13 21.86 -4.93
N GLY A 17 13.69 20.90 -5.72
CA GLY A 17 14.37 19.60 -5.88
C GLY A 17 14.48 18.79 -4.58
N PHE A 18 13.47 18.87 -3.70
CA PHE A 18 13.46 18.05 -2.48
C PHE A 18 13.42 16.55 -2.84
N PRO A 19 14.15 15.69 -2.13
CA PRO A 19 14.16 14.26 -2.39
C PRO A 19 12.80 13.62 -2.09
N TYR A 20 12.07 14.15 -1.13
CA TYR A 20 10.78 13.64 -0.68
C TYR A 20 9.72 14.71 -0.85
N VAL A 21 8.77 14.50 -1.74
CA VAL A 21 7.69 15.43 -2.05
C VAL A 21 6.39 14.70 -2.34
N VAL A 22 5.27 15.27 -1.92
CA VAL A 22 3.93 14.79 -2.24
C VAL A 22 3.05 15.90 -2.81
N ASP A 23 1.99 15.52 -3.51
CA ASP A 23 0.93 16.43 -3.93
C ASP A 23 -0.18 16.45 -2.86
N GLY A 24 -0.45 17.63 -2.30
CA GLY A 24 -1.47 17.80 -1.26
C GLY A 24 -2.87 17.37 -1.72
N SER A 25 -3.18 17.44 -3.02
CA SER A 25 -4.44 16.96 -3.57
C SER A 25 -4.54 15.43 -3.53
N LEU A 26 -3.41 14.73 -3.72
CA LEU A 26 -3.34 13.26 -3.63
C LEU A 26 -3.42 12.80 -2.17
N VAL A 27 -2.76 13.51 -1.25
CA VAL A 27 -2.90 13.26 0.20
C VAL A 27 -4.36 13.47 0.66
N THR A 28 -5.04 14.48 0.13
CA THR A 28 -6.47 14.72 0.41
C THR A 28 -7.33 13.54 -0.05
N LYS A 29 -7.03 12.94 -1.21
CA LYS A 29 -7.73 11.74 -1.70
C LYS A 29 -7.48 10.54 -0.80
N LEU A 30 -6.23 10.31 -0.34
CA LEU A 30 -5.94 9.28 0.65
C LEU A 30 -6.76 9.48 1.92
N LYS A 31 -6.74 10.68 2.50
CA LYS A 31 -7.52 11.01 3.70
C LYS A 31 -9.03 10.80 3.50
N SER A 32 -9.54 10.97 2.28
CA SER A 32 -10.92 10.66 1.94
C SER A 32 -11.22 9.15 1.98
N ILE A 33 -10.29 8.30 1.51
CA ILE A 33 -10.41 6.84 1.65
C ILE A 33 -10.49 6.47 3.13
N LEU A 34 -9.53 6.93 3.93
CA LEU A 34 -9.42 6.55 5.34
C LEU A 34 -10.67 6.96 6.14
N ARG A 35 -11.20 8.17 5.91
CA ARG A 35 -12.45 8.63 6.56
C ARG A 35 -13.66 7.77 6.20
N GLN A 36 -13.73 7.24 4.99
CA GLN A 36 -14.87 6.46 4.51
C GLN A 36 -14.79 4.98 4.85
N THR A 37 -13.60 4.47 5.18
CA THR A 37 -13.36 3.04 5.40
C THR A 37 -12.91 2.72 6.82
N GLN A 38 -12.47 3.73 7.56
CA GLN A 38 -11.79 3.58 8.86
C GLN A 38 -10.52 2.71 8.75
N ALA A 39 -9.98 2.57 7.55
CA ALA A 39 -8.74 1.83 7.32
C ALA A 39 -7.54 2.64 7.84
N GLU A 40 -6.51 1.93 8.24
CA GLU A 40 -5.22 2.46 8.64
C GLU A 40 -4.18 2.24 7.54
N VAL A 41 -3.13 3.04 7.53
CA VAL A 41 -2.06 2.97 6.52
C VAL A 41 -0.84 2.29 7.11
N VAL A 42 -0.31 1.32 6.36
CA VAL A 42 1.03 0.76 6.56
C VAL A 42 1.87 1.10 5.33
N LEU A 43 3.02 1.71 5.54
CA LEU A 43 3.90 2.08 4.43
C LEU A 43 4.73 0.89 3.94
N THR A 44 4.77 0.74 2.62
CA THR A 44 5.66 -0.19 1.91
C THR A 44 6.69 0.58 1.07
N SER A 45 6.58 1.90 1.04
CA SER A 45 7.42 2.81 0.29
C SER A 45 8.89 2.72 0.68
N THR A 46 9.78 2.91 -0.28
CA THR A 46 11.23 3.03 -0.05
C THR A 46 11.59 4.19 0.87
N TRP A 47 10.70 5.17 1.05
CA TRP A 47 10.87 6.26 2.01
C TRP A 47 11.09 5.75 3.45
N ARG A 48 10.61 4.54 3.78
CA ARG A 48 10.80 3.93 5.11
C ARG A 48 12.26 3.56 5.45
N TYR A 49 13.13 3.47 4.44
CA TYR A 49 14.54 3.18 4.63
C TYR A 49 15.38 4.39 5.05
N ASP A 50 14.83 5.60 4.87
CA ASP A 50 15.50 6.86 5.22
C ASP A 50 14.71 7.57 6.32
N PRO A 51 15.34 7.90 7.47
CA PRO A 51 14.70 8.72 8.51
C PRO A 51 14.13 10.04 7.98
N ALA A 52 14.79 10.68 6.99
CA ALA A 52 14.30 11.88 6.35
C ALA A 52 13.04 11.61 5.51
N GLY A 53 12.93 10.42 4.92
CA GLY A 53 11.74 9.98 4.19
C GLY A 53 10.55 9.80 5.13
N LEU A 54 10.74 9.11 6.26
CA LEU A 54 9.69 8.95 7.28
C LEU A 54 9.26 10.28 7.88
N PHE A 55 10.23 11.13 8.24
CA PHE A 55 9.95 12.49 8.72
C PHE A 55 9.13 13.28 7.68
N SER A 56 9.48 13.16 6.40
CA SER A 56 8.76 13.85 5.33
C SER A 56 7.33 13.32 5.19
N ALA A 57 7.12 12.00 5.31
CA ALA A 57 5.79 11.41 5.29
C ALA A 57 4.90 11.97 6.42
N GLU A 58 5.43 12.07 7.63
CA GLU A 58 4.76 12.69 8.78
C GLU A 58 4.49 14.17 8.55
N PHE A 59 5.51 14.93 8.08
CA PHE A 59 5.41 16.36 7.79
C PHE A 59 4.32 16.69 6.78
N TYR A 60 4.15 15.86 5.75
CA TYR A 60 3.07 16.01 4.78
C TYR A 60 1.71 15.50 5.29
N GLY A 61 1.68 14.98 6.50
CA GLY A 61 0.46 14.51 7.16
C GLY A 61 -0.11 13.24 6.53
N ILE A 62 0.77 12.33 6.10
CA ILE A 62 0.39 10.96 5.71
C ILE A 62 0.17 10.18 7.01
N PRO A 63 -1.05 9.75 7.32
CA PRO A 63 -1.35 9.12 8.61
C PRO A 63 -1.06 7.61 8.54
N PHE A 64 0.21 7.22 8.67
CA PHE A 64 0.59 5.81 8.77
C PHE A 64 0.79 5.39 10.22
N ILE A 65 0.49 4.12 10.52
CA ILE A 65 0.61 3.53 11.85
C ILE A 65 1.83 2.61 11.98
N ASP A 66 2.33 2.09 10.86
CA ASP A 66 3.45 1.14 10.83
C ASP A 66 4.10 1.13 9.44
N VAL A 67 5.21 0.42 9.33
CA VAL A 67 5.92 0.17 8.07
C VAL A 67 6.12 -1.34 7.88
N THR A 68 6.17 -1.81 6.64
CA THR A 68 6.55 -3.21 6.37
C THR A 68 8.02 -3.45 6.68
N PRO A 69 8.42 -4.68 7.06
CA PRO A 69 9.83 -4.99 7.29
C PRO A 69 10.65 -4.80 6.01
N ASP A 70 11.93 -4.48 6.18
CA ASP A 70 12.91 -4.53 5.10
C ASP A 70 13.39 -5.97 4.94
N LEU A 71 13.21 -6.52 3.75
CA LEU A 71 13.67 -7.86 3.41
C LEU A 71 14.61 -7.78 2.20
N PRO A 72 15.92 -7.60 2.42
CA PRO A 72 16.88 -7.49 1.33
C PRO A 72 16.74 -8.63 0.31
N HIS A 73 16.72 -8.28 -0.97
CA HIS A 73 16.60 -9.22 -2.08
C HIS A 73 15.28 -10.03 -2.13
N ARG A 74 14.23 -9.57 -1.45
CA ARG A 74 12.89 -10.14 -1.54
C ARG A 74 11.91 -9.15 -2.16
N PRO A 75 10.93 -9.64 -2.94
CA PRO A 75 9.86 -8.79 -3.47
C PRO A 75 9.06 -8.11 -2.38
N ARG A 76 8.55 -6.93 -2.66
CA ARG A 76 7.64 -6.16 -1.77
C ARG A 76 6.44 -6.99 -1.28
N ARG A 77 5.95 -7.88 -2.12
CA ARG A 77 4.91 -8.86 -1.75
C ARG A 77 5.25 -9.62 -0.47
N ASN A 78 6.49 -10.09 -0.31
CA ASN A 78 6.91 -10.87 0.86
C ASN A 78 6.89 -10.02 2.13
N GLU A 79 7.28 -8.75 2.03
CA GLU A 79 7.26 -7.79 3.15
C GLU A 79 5.81 -7.56 3.63
N ILE A 80 4.88 -7.37 2.69
CA ILE A 80 3.45 -7.20 2.98
C ILE A 80 2.90 -8.45 3.66
N LEU A 81 3.20 -9.64 3.12
CA LEU A 81 2.69 -10.90 3.67
C LEU A 81 3.25 -11.22 5.07
N ILE A 82 4.51 -10.91 5.33
CA ILE A 82 5.11 -11.06 6.66
C ILE A 82 4.47 -10.08 7.64
N TRP A 83 4.21 -8.85 7.24
CA TRP A 83 3.50 -7.89 8.07
C TRP A 83 2.08 -8.38 8.39
N LEU A 84 1.31 -8.83 7.41
CA LEU A 84 -0.04 -9.39 7.60
C LEU A 84 -0.04 -10.62 8.52
N LYS A 85 0.97 -11.47 8.42
CA LYS A 85 1.12 -12.63 9.33
C LYS A 85 1.29 -12.22 10.79
N LYS A 86 1.98 -11.09 11.04
CA LYS A 86 2.15 -10.54 12.39
C LYS A 86 0.84 -9.96 12.95
N TYR A 87 -0.08 -9.54 12.07
CA TYR A 87 -1.34 -8.90 12.44
C TYR A 87 -2.56 -9.68 11.90
N PRO A 88 -2.84 -10.88 12.45
CA PRO A 88 -3.88 -11.78 11.93
C PRO A 88 -5.32 -11.25 12.09
N ALA A 89 -5.51 -10.18 12.86
CA ALA A 89 -6.79 -9.49 12.99
C ALA A 89 -7.15 -8.63 11.77
N VAL A 90 -6.23 -8.43 10.82
CA VAL A 90 -6.50 -7.70 9.58
C VAL A 90 -7.33 -8.58 8.64
N GLU A 91 -8.63 -8.36 8.63
CA GLU A 91 -9.57 -9.13 7.79
C GLU A 91 -9.57 -8.68 6.33
N ARG A 92 -9.25 -7.41 6.07
CA ARG A 92 -9.29 -6.84 4.73
C ARG A 92 -8.22 -5.76 4.55
N PHE A 93 -7.55 -5.78 3.41
CA PHE A 93 -6.55 -4.79 3.07
C PHE A 93 -6.56 -4.50 1.57
N ALA A 94 -5.98 -3.37 1.17
CA ALA A 94 -5.72 -3.00 -0.21
C ALA A 94 -4.25 -2.57 -0.35
N VAL A 95 -3.60 -3.01 -1.41
CA VAL A 95 -2.28 -2.51 -1.80
C VAL A 95 -2.50 -1.37 -2.78
N ILE A 96 -1.85 -0.23 -2.54
CA ILE A 96 -1.85 0.91 -3.46
C ILE A 96 -0.39 1.17 -3.83
N ASP A 97 -0.05 0.93 -5.08
CA ASP A 97 1.31 0.97 -5.60
C ASP A 97 1.27 1.23 -7.10
N ASP A 98 2.12 2.08 -7.64
CA ASP A 98 2.18 2.37 -9.08
C ASP A 98 2.99 1.32 -9.85
N GLU A 99 3.78 0.51 -9.14
CA GLU A 99 4.50 -0.62 -9.69
C GLU A 99 3.82 -1.94 -9.29
N ASP A 100 3.98 -2.95 -10.13
CA ASP A 100 3.49 -4.30 -9.85
C ASP A 100 4.39 -5.00 -8.80
N ASP A 101 5.71 -4.87 -8.93
CA ASP A 101 6.75 -5.35 -8.01
C ASP A 101 6.44 -6.75 -7.42
N GLU A 102 6.06 -7.68 -8.29
CA GLU A 102 5.64 -9.04 -7.95
C GLU A 102 4.46 -9.09 -6.93
N LEU A 103 3.54 -8.13 -7.03
CA LEU A 103 2.35 -8.04 -6.16
C LEU A 103 1.19 -8.94 -6.60
N ASP A 104 1.45 -9.88 -7.51
CA ASP A 104 0.48 -10.84 -8.02
C ASP A 104 -0.32 -11.52 -6.90
N GLY A 105 -1.63 -11.57 -7.09
CA GLY A 105 -2.56 -12.18 -6.15
C GLY A 105 -2.89 -11.34 -4.92
N LEU A 106 -2.27 -10.17 -4.72
CA LEU A 106 -2.70 -9.19 -3.74
C LEU A 106 -3.79 -8.28 -4.33
N PRO A 107 -4.65 -7.68 -3.50
CA PRO A 107 -5.65 -6.71 -3.94
C PRO A 107 -5.01 -5.37 -4.32
N LEU A 108 -4.31 -5.35 -5.45
CA LEU A 108 -3.57 -4.21 -5.96
C LEU A 108 -4.50 -3.19 -6.63
N PHE A 109 -4.36 -1.94 -6.24
CA PHE A 109 -4.87 -0.75 -6.90
C PHE A 109 -3.68 0.04 -7.43
N GLN A 110 -3.47 -0.03 -8.74
CA GLN A 110 -2.27 0.49 -9.40
C GLN A 110 -2.53 1.84 -10.07
N PRO A 111 -2.18 2.98 -9.42
CA PRO A 111 -2.21 4.27 -10.08
C PRO A 111 -1.13 4.37 -11.15
N SER A 112 -1.31 5.26 -12.10
CA SER A 112 -0.23 5.63 -13.02
C SER A 112 0.72 6.62 -12.36
N ALA A 113 2.02 6.41 -12.46
CA ALA A 113 3.03 7.37 -12.02
C ALA A 113 2.87 8.77 -12.65
N ALA A 114 2.12 8.90 -13.77
CA ALA A 114 1.81 10.18 -14.37
C ALA A 114 0.75 10.98 -13.62
N THR A 115 -0.17 10.33 -12.91
CA THR A 115 -1.34 10.98 -12.30
C THR A 115 -1.48 10.76 -10.80
N GLY A 116 -0.82 9.72 -10.26
CA GLY A 116 -1.05 9.29 -8.89
C GLY A 116 -2.48 8.80 -8.65
N LEU A 117 -2.92 8.85 -7.42
CA LEU A 117 -4.23 8.41 -6.97
C LEU A 117 -5.36 9.23 -7.61
N THR A 118 -6.24 8.57 -8.39
CA THR A 118 -7.35 9.21 -9.08
C THR A 118 -8.67 9.06 -8.34
N GLN A 119 -9.65 9.92 -8.63
CA GLN A 119 -10.97 9.86 -7.98
C GLN A 119 -11.74 8.56 -8.30
N PRO A 120 -11.70 7.98 -9.51
CA PRO A 120 -12.26 6.64 -9.74
C PRO A 120 -11.62 5.56 -8.87
N MET A 121 -10.31 5.60 -8.67
CA MET A 121 -9.60 4.65 -7.79
C MET A 121 -10.02 4.81 -6.34
N VAL A 122 -10.14 6.05 -5.85
CA VAL A 122 -10.68 6.32 -4.49
C VAL A 122 -12.01 5.60 -4.29
N ARG A 123 -12.95 5.76 -5.24
CA ARG A 123 -14.25 5.06 -5.17
C ARG A 123 -14.12 3.55 -5.20
N GLY A 124 -13.22 3.02 -6.02
CA GLY A 124 -12.93 1.58 -6.10
C GLY A 124 -12.39 1.02 -4.79
N ILE A 125 -11.36 1.68 -4.21
CA ILE A 125 -10.74 1.30 -2.95
C ILE A 125 -11.76 1.35 -1.80
N VAL A 126 -12.53 2.43 -1.70
CA VAL A 126 -13.58 2.59 -0.67
C VAL A 126 -14.62 1.48 -0.78
N ARG A 127 -15.10 1.18 -1.99
CA ARG A 127 -16.05 0.10 -2.23
C ARG A 127 -15.47 -1.25 -1.81
N TYR A 128 -14.24 -1.54 -2.20
CA TYR A 128 -13.55 -2.78 -1.88
C TYR A 128 -13.36 -2.96 -0.37
N LEU A 129 -12.80 -1.95 0.31
CA LEU A 129 -12.54 -2.01 1.75
C LEU A 129 -13.83 -2.11 2.58
N ASN A 130 -14.93 -1.50 2.13
CA ASN A 130 -16.25 -1.60 2.79
C ASN A 130 -17.02 -2.89 2.45
N GLY A 131 -16.42 -3.83 1.74
CA GLY A 131 -17.08 -5.10 1.40
C GLY A 131 -18.21 -5.00 0.38
N LYS A 132 -18.31 -3.88 -0.34
CA LYS A 132 -19.32 -3.64 -1.38
C LYS A 132 -18.82 -4.01 -2.78
N THR A 133 -17.97 -5.02 -2.89
CA THR A 133 -17.49 -5.52 -4.20
C THR A 133 -18.45 -6.59 -4.69
N ASP A 134 -18.95 -6.43 -5.91
CA ASP A 134 -19.61 -7.49 -6.61
C ASP A 134 -18.62 -8.66 -6.76
N CYS A 135 -19.02 -9.79 -6.17
CA CYS A 135 -18.42 -11.11 -6.31
C CYS A 135 -17.40 -11.57 -5.24
N ASP A 136 -17.82 -12.64 -4.56
CA ASP A 136 -17.10 -13.49 -3.59
C ASP A 136 -15.76 -14.09 -4.06
N MET A 137 -15.32 -13.77 -5.26
CA MET A 137 -14.13 -14.40 -5.84
C MET A 137 -12.79 -13.97 -5.23
N ARG A 138 -12.74 -12.87 -4.49
CA ARG A 138 -11.48 -12.33 -3.95
C ARG A 138 -11.22 -12.68 -2.48
N ALA A 139 -12.24 -12.96 -1.68
CA ALA A 139 -12.05 -13.51 -0.34
C ALA A 139 -11.32 -14.86 -0.37
N SER A 140 -11.62 -15.69 -1.40
CA SER A 140 -10.90 -16.94 -1.61
C SER A 140 -9.43 -16.78 -2.00
N ALA A 141 -9.04 -15.63 -2.55
CA ALA A 141 -7.64 -15.36 -2.93
C ALA A 141 -6.77 -15.07 -1.71
N VAL A 142 -7.27 -14.31 -0.75
CA VAL A 142 -6.52 -14.02 0.50
C VAL A 142 -6.33 -15.30 1.32
N THR A 143 -7.38 -16.12 1.46
CA THR A 143 -7.30 -17.42 2.16
C THR A 143 -6.30 -18.35 1.46
N ARG A 144 -6.36 -18.49 0.14
CA ARG A 144 -5.40 -19.29 -0.64
C ARG A 144 -3.96 -18.74 -0.54
N LEU A 145 -3.78 -17.44 -0.47
CA LEU A 145 -2.48 -16.80 -0.35
C LEU A 145 -1.84 -17.11 1.01
N VAL A 146 -2.59 -17.01 2.09
CA VAL A 146 -2.13 -17.36 3.44
C VAL A 146 -1.80 -18.84 3.53
N GLU A 147 -2.63 -19.71 2.96
CA GLU A 147 -2.39 -21.17 2.89
C GLU A 147 -1.13 -21.50 2.07
N ASN A 148 -0.94 -20.87 0.92
CA ASN A 148 0.26 -21.05 0.10
C ASN A 148 1.53 -20.57 0.82
N LEU A 149 1.47 -19.45 1.56
CA LEU A 149 2.59 -18.97 2.35
C LEU A 149 2.96 -19.94 3.48
N GLN A 150 1.94 -20.50 4.14
CA GLN A 150 2.15 -21.54 5.16
C GLN A 150 2.79 -22.79 4.56
N ALA A 151 2.43 -23.16 3.34
CA ALA A 151 3.03 -24.29 2.64
C ALA A 151 4.50 -24.05 2.25
N VAL A 152 4.83 -22.83 1.80
CA VAL A 152 6.21 -22.42 1.47
C VAL A 152 7.10 -22.38 2.70
N LEU A 153 6.60 -21.84 3.82
CA LEU A 153 7.34 -21.74 5.08
C LEU A 153 7.57 -23.13 5.74
N LYS A 154 6.65 -24.08 5.53
CA LYS A 154 6.82 -25.46 6.00
C LYS A 154 7.85 -26.26 5.19
N ARG A 155 8.14 -25.86 3.95
CA ARG A 155 9.12 -26.53 3.08
C ARG A 155 10.56 -26.07 3.30
N HIS A 156 10.78 -24.98 4.04
CA HIS A 156 12.10 -24.46 4.37
C HIS A 156 12.12 -24.14 5.88
N PRO A 157 12.15 -25.19 6.78
CA PRO A 157 12.52 -24.97 8.16
C PRO A 157 14.00 -24.62 8.16
N GLY A 158 14.37 -23.40 8.64
CA GLY A 158 15.74 -22.93 8.79
C GLY A 158 16.56 -23.81 9.72
#